data_a110ccfc4786338118119c0018a4a40b
#
_entry.id   a110ccfc4786338118119c0018a4a40b
#
_cell.length_a   1.000
_cell.length_b   1.000
_cell.length_c   1.000
_cell.angle_alpha   90.00
_cell.angle_beta   90.00
_cell.angle_gamma   90.00
#
_symmetry.space_group_name_H-M   'P 1'
#
loop_
_entity.id
_entity.type
_entity.pdbx_description
1 polymer ?
#
loop_
_entity_poly.entity_id
_entity_poly.type
_entity_poly.pdbx_seq_one_letter_code
_entity_poly.pdbx_strand_id
1 'polypeptide(L)'
;YGRSCIRQNFFPGSEKLFIDMLHNDLGKDLLDDPMHSSCTGIGYHSDIVPLETIMTVVARQFALMTEAGYENFVTSCITSFGVYSEILATWHEFPETEEKARENLFKATGREFRKPASLAHTSDVVFHFREQIAARARHKLVNVQTGEQLRVVEHIGCHYAKIFPKSGIGGSEFPYVLAGMVESWGGECVDYPERRHCCGFGFRNYLVQANRGYSIANSHKKLESMAPYKPDFIVANCPGCAMFLDKWQYAIAEMEGTTYGENGHGI
;
A
#
# COMPACT_ATOMS: atom_id res chain seq x y z
N TYR A 1 3.80 -14.27 -0.84
CA TYR A 1 3.22 -12.98 -1.22
C TYR A 1 1.80 -12.83 -0.71
N GLY A 2 1.59 -11.82 0.13
CA GLY A 2 0.27 -11.48 0.68
C GLY A 2 -0.50 -10.56 -0.26
N ARG A 3 -1.57 -11.08 -0.86
CA ARG A 3 -2.41 -10.37 -1.82
C ARG A 3 -3.28 -9.31 -1.16
N SER A 4 -3.57 -8.23 -1.90
CA SER A 4 -4.48 -7.16 -1.48
C SER A 4 -5.87 -7.34 -2.08
N CYS A 5 -6.91 -7.35 -1.24
CA CYS A 5 -8.29 -7.41 -1.72
C CYS A 5 -8.67 -6.23 -2.62
N ILE A 6 -8.15 -5.03 -2.35
CA ILE A 6 -8.41 -3.85 -3.19
C ILE A 6 -7.67 -3.96 -4.52
N ARG A 7 -6.40 -4.37 -4.52
CA ARG A 7 -5.68 -4.58 -5.79
C ARG A 7 -6.35 -5.63 -6.67
N GLN A 8 -6.73 -6.75 -6.09
CA GLN A 8 -7.40 -7.82 -6.83
C GLN A 8 -8.71 -7.38 -7.48
N ASN A 9 -9.49 -6.54 -6.81
CA ASN A 9 -10.80 -6.12 -7.31
C ASN A 9 -10.76 -4.86 -8.18
N PHE A 10 -9.89 -3.90 -7.88
CA PHE A 10 -9.87 -2.60 -8.56
C PHE A 10 -8.65 -2.38 -9.47
N PHE A 11 -7.53 -3.04 -9.17
CA PHE A 11 -6.26 -2.87 -9.89
C PHE A 11 -5.55 -4.20 -10.18
N PRO A 12 -6.24 -5.23 -10.73
CA PRO A 12 -5.66 -6.57 -10.90
C PRO A 12 -4.41 -6.57 -11.77
N GLY A 13 -4.34 -5.69 -12.76
CA GLY A 13 -3.17 -5.51 -13.61
C GLY A 13 -1.92 -5.09 -12.85
N SER A 14 -2.06 -4.30 -11.78
CA SER A 14 -0.91 -3.84 -10.99
C SER A 14 -0.29 -4.97 -10.15
N GLU A 15 -1.10 -5.92 -9.70
CA GLU A 15 -0.61 -7.08 -8.95
C GLU A 15 0.12 -8.05 -9.88
N LYS A 16 -0.50 -8.36 -11.03
CA LYS A 16 0.15 -9.18 -12.07
C LYS A 16 1.46 -8.57 -12.54
N LEU A 17 1.49 -7.27 -12.82
CA LEU A 17 2.70 -6.58 -13.27
C LEU A 17 3.84 -6.69 -12.25
N PHE A 18 3.54 -6.57 -10.95
CA PHE A 18 4.53 -6.72 -9.89
C PHE A 18 5.13 -8.14 -9.89
N ILE A 19 4.29 -9.17 -10.01
CA ILE A 19 4.70 -10.57 -10.03
C ILE A 19 5.54 -10.85 -11.28
N ASP A 20 5.06 -10.45 -12.46
CA ASP A 20 5.75 -10.64 -13.73
C ASP A 20 7.11 -9.94 -13.74
N MET A 21 7.20 -8.71 -13.21
CA MET A 21 8.44 -7.96 -13.08
C MET A 21 9.45 -8.70 -12.19
N LEU A 22 9.02 -9.23 -11.05
CA LEU A 22 9.93 -9.97 -10.18
C LEU A 22 10.45 -11.23 -10.85
N HIS A 23 9.57 -12.04 -11.43
CA HIS A 23 9.93 -13.30 -12.06
C HIS A 23 10.74 -13.10 -13.35
N ASN A 24 10.17 -12.33 -14.30
CA ASN A 24 10.70 -12.27 -15.66
C ASN A 24 11.83 -11.25 -15.83
N ASP A 25 11.71 -10.08 -15.16
CA ASP A 25 12.67 -9.00 -15.33
C ASP A 25 13.80 -9.06 -14.30
N LEU A 26 13.51 -9.46 -13.06
CA LEU A 26 14.49 -9.46 -11.99
C LEU A 26 15.00 -10.85 -11.61
N GLY A 27 14.39 -11.92 -12.15
CA GLY A 27 14.77 -13.32 -11.86
C GLY A 27 14.61 -13.67 -10.37
N LYS A 28 13.61 -13.09 -9.70
CA LYS A 28 13.34 -13.33 -8.29
C LYS A 28 12.21 -14.32 -8.13
N ASP A 29 12.37 -15.26 -7.22
CA ASP A 29 11.34 -16.21 -6.87
C ASP A 29 10.33 -15.59 -5.93
N LEU A 30 9.04 -15.80 -6.23
CA LEU A 30 7.90 -15.30 -5.46
C LEU A 30 6.77 -16.32 -5.50
N LEU A 31 6.41 -16.85 -4.35
CA LEU A 31 5.20 -17.68 -4.24
C LEU A 31 3.95 -16.79 -4.31
N ASP A 32 3.20 -16.93 -5.39
CA ASP A 32 1.89 -16.30 -5.58
C ASP A 32 0.78 -17.35 -5.40
N ASP A 33 0.40 -17.62 -4.17
CA ASP A 33 -0.67 -18.56 -3.82
C ASP A 33 -1.97 -17.81 -3.49
N PRO A 34 -3.11 -18.13 -4.15
CA PRO A 34 -4.42 -17.57 -3.83
C PRO A 34 -4.82 -17.70 -2.35
N MET A 35 -4.32 -18.71 -1.66
CA MET A 35 -4.54 -18.91 -0.22
C MET A 35 -3.97 -17.77 0.64
N HIS A 36 -3.01 -16.99 0.14
CA HIS A 36 -2.49 -15.78 0.79
C HIS A 36 -3.40 -14.55 0.63
N SER A 37 -4.67 -14.74 0.32
CA SER A 37 -5.69 -13.69 0.17
C SER A 37 -6.55 -13.58 1.42
N SER A 38 -6.06 -12.87 2.44
CA SER A 38 -6.80 -12.62 3.69
C SER A 38 -6.77 -11.14 4.03
N CYS A 39 -7.95 -10.57 4.27
CA CYS A 39 -8.06 -9.19 4.73
C CYS A 39 -7.83 -9.13 6.25
N THR A 40 -6.67 -8.68 6.67
CA THR A 40 -6.36 -8.42 8.07
C THR A 40 -6.66 -6.98 8.47
N GLY A 41 -6.48 -6.03 7.55
CA GLY A 41 -6.50 -4.61 7.83
C GLY A 41 -7.85 -4.06 8.27
N ILE A 42 -8.94 -4.34 7.54
CA ILE A 42 -10.28 -3.86 7.91
C ILE A 42 -10.70 -4.44 9.26
N GLY A 43 -10.55 -5.75 9.46
CA GLY A 43 -10.93 -6.41 10.70
C GLY A 43 -10.27 -5.78 11.92
N TYR A 44 -8.99 -5.46 11.82
CA TYR A 44 -8.21 -4.84 12.88
C TYR A 44 -8.61 -3.38 13.13
N HIS A 45 -8.52 -2.53 12.10
CA HIS A 45 -8.70 -1.08 12.27
C HIS A 45 -10.15 -0.64 12.49
N SER A 46 -11.12 -1.46 12.10
CA SER A 46 -12.54 -1.18 12.31
C SER A 46 -13.10 -1.78 13.58
N ASP A 47 -12.28 -2.52 14.33
CA ASP A 47 -12.69 -3.19 15.57
C ASP A 47 -13.88 -4.15 15.38
N ILE A 48 -13.95 -4.75 14.18
CA ILE A 48 -15.05 -5.65 13.79
C ILE A 48 -14.74 -7.09 14.20
N VAL A 49 -13.45 -7.43 14.26
CA VAL A 49 -12.98 -8.79 14.53
C VAL A 49 -12.09 -8.74 15.77
N PRO A 50 -12.25 -9.68 16.74
CA PRO A 50 -11.39 -9.75 17.92
C PRO A 50 -9.91 -9.84 17.55
N LEU A 51 -9.05 -9.18 18.30
CA LEU A 51 -7.60 -9.14 18.07
C LEU A 51 -6.98 -10.54 17.96
N GLU A 52 -7.39 -11.46 18.84
CA GLU A 52 -6.92 -12.85 18.79
C GLU A 52 -7.23 -13.55 17.45
N THR A 53 -8.39 -13.25 16.87
CA THR A 53 -8.76 -13.78 15.54
C THR A 53 -7.86 -13.20 14.46
N ILE A 54 -7.57 -11.91 14.51
CA ILE A 54 -6.66 -11.26 13.55
C ILE A 54 -5.24 -11.84 13.68
N MET A 55 -4.74 -12.00 14.91
CA MET A 55 -3.45 -12.64 15.15
C MET A 55 -3.39 -14.06 14.59
N THR A 56 -4.48 -14.83 14.75
CA THR A 56 -4.58 -16.18 14.18
C THR A 56 -4.59 -16.17 12.65
N VAL A 57 -5.26 -15.19 12.02
CA VAL A 57 -5.24 -15.02 10.55
C VAL A 57 -3.84 -14.62 10.06
N VAL A 58 -3.14 -13.74 10.77
CA VAL A 58 -1.75 -13.39 10.46
C VAL A 58 -0.83 -14.62 10.60
N ALA A 59 -0.98 -15.39 11.69
CA ALA A 59 -0.26 -16.64 11.91
C ALA A 59 -0.49 -17.64 10.75
N ARG A 60 -1.73 -17.73 10.23
CA ARG A 60 -2.05 -18.56 9.06
C ARG A 60 -1.30 -18.11 7.80
N GLN A 61 -1.14 -16.81 7.57
CA GLN A 61 -0.35 -16.33 6.42
C GLN A 61 1.11 -16.76 6.53
N PHE A 62 1.68 -16.68 7.73
CA PHE A 62 3.05 -17.12 7.98
C PHE A 62 3.19 -18.65 7.94
N ALA A 63 2.14 -19.40 8.30
CA ALA A 63 2.12 -20.85 8.16
C ALA A 63 2.21 -21.28 6.68
N LEU A 64 1.41 -20.66 5.82
CA LEU A 64 1.46 -20.94 4.36
C LEU A 64 2.85 -20.61 3.78
N MET A 65 3.46 -19.52 4.20
CA MET A 65 4.84 -19.18 3.82
C MET A 65 5.82 -20.26 4.31
N THR A 66 5.69 -20.71 5.55
CA THR A 66 6.55 -21.72 6.18
C THR A 66 6.44 -23.07 5.48
N GLU A 67 5.21 -23.52 5.19
CA GLU A 67 4.92 -24.79 4.49
C GLU A 67 5.53 -24.79 3.08
N ALA A 68 5.52 -23.65 2.41
CA ALA A 68 6.10 -23.49 1.10
C ALA A 68 7.64 -23.32 1.11
N GLY A 69 8.28 -23.30 2.29
CA GLY A 69 9.74 -23.20 2.41
C GLY A 69 10.31 -21.80 2.29
N TYR A 70 9.48 -20.75 2.30
CA TYR A 70 9.93 -19.36 2.24
C TYR A 70 10.19 -18.77 3.62
N GLU A 71 11.06 -17.78 3.68
CA GLU A 71 11.45 -17.10 4.93
C GLU A 71 11.05 -15.62 4.96
N ASN A 72 10.76 -15.02 3.80
CA ASN A 72 10.45 -13.61 3.68
C ASN A 72 8.99 -13.43 3.25
N PHE A 73 8.32 -12.43 3.81
CA PHE A 73 6.93 -12.13 3.50
C PHE A 73 6.78 -10.74 2.88
N VAL A 74 6.17 -10.67 1.69
CA VAL A 74 5.90 -9.42 0.99
C VAL A 74 4.38 -9.24 0.88
N THR A 75 3.86 -8.06 1.16
CA THR A 75 2.44 -7.75 0.98
C THR A 75 2.21 -6.56 0.08
N SER A 76 1.12 -6.58 -0.68
CA SER A 76 0.72 -5.49 -1.58
C SER A 76 -0.29 -4.50 -0.99
N CYS A 77 -0.63 -4.66 0.28
CA CYS A 77 -1.55 -3.79 1.00
C CYS A 77 -0.86 -3.09 2.16
N ILE A 78 -0.81 -1.76 2.12
CA ILE A 78 -0.21 -0.96 3.19
C ILE A 78 -0.90 -1.19 4.54
N THR A 79 -2.22 -1.37 4.53
CA THR A 79 -2.96 -1.62 5.77
C THR A 79 -2.60 -2.99 6.37
N SER A 80 -2.49 -4.02 5.53
CA SER A 80 -2.04 -5.34 5.99
C SER A 80 -0.57 -5.31 6.43
N PHE A 81 0.30 -4.58 5.71
CA PHE A 81 1.68 -4.37 6.10
C PHE A 81 1.80 -3.78 7.51
N GLY A 82 0.99 -2.74 7.80
CA GLY A 82 0.94 -2.14 9.12
C GLY A 82 0.48 -3.13 10.18
N VAL A 83 -0.59 -3.88 9.92
CA VAL A 83 -1.11 -4.90 10.86
C VAL A 83 -0.11 -6.01 11.13
N TYR A 84 0.56 -6.53 10.09
CA TYR A 84 1.62 -7.53 10.27
C TYR A 84 2.78 -6.98 11.09
N SER A 85 3.20 -5.74 10.84
CA SER A 85 4.28 -5.08 11.58
C SER A 85 3.92 -4.92 13.06
N GLU A 86 2.69 -4.49 13.36
CA GLU A 86 2.21 -4.33 14.72
C GLU A 86 2.09 -5.65 15.46
N ILE A 87 1.52 -6.68 14.82
CA ILE A 87 1.38 -8.00 15.43
C ILE A 87 2.74 -8.62 15.72
N LEU A 88 3.71 -8.50 14.80
CA LEU A 88 5.07 -8.97 15.05
C LEU A 88 5.73 -8.24 16.23
N ALA A 89 5.50 -6.93 16.34
CA ALA A 89 5.97 -6.14 17.49
C ALA A 89 5.27 -6.57 18.81
N THR A 90 3.94 -6.77 18.77
CA THR A 90 3.16 -7.25 19.89
C THR A 90 3.64 -8.64 20.36
N TRP A 91 3.90 -9.56 19.44
CA TRP A 91 4.44 -10.87 19.78
C TRP A 91 5.86 -10.84 20.35
N HIS A 92 6.63 -9.81 20.00
CA HIS A 92 7.94 -9.60 20.59
C HIS A 92 7.82 -9.07 22.03
N GLU A 93 6.89 -8.16 22.28
CA GLU A 93 6.68 -7.52 23.59
C GLU A 93 5.86 -8.39 24.54
N PHE A 94 4.87 -9.13 24.01
CA PHE A 94 3.94 -9.99 24.75
C PHE A 94 3.93 -11.41 24.15
N PRO A 95 4.94 -12.25 24.45
CA PRO A 95 5.08 -13.60 23.85
C PRO A 95 3.89 -14.53 24.07
N GLU A 96 3.14 -14.35 25.15
CA GLU A 96 1.92 -15.13 25.44
C GLU A 96 0.84 -14.94 24.37
N THR A 97 0.83 -13.80 23.68
CA THR A 97 -0.12 -13.54 22.60
C THR A 97 0.26 -14.30 21.33
N GLU A 98 1.55 -14.50 21.07
CA GLU A 98 2.04 -15.39 20.00
C GLU A 98 1.67 -16.85 20.29
N GLU A 99 1.91 -17.31 21.52
CA GLU A 99 1.56 -18.66 21.95
C GLU A 99 0.07 -18.93 21.75
N LYS A 100 -0.77 -17.98 22.13
CA LYS A 100 -2.21 -18.06 21.89
C LYS A 100 -2.59 -18.15 20.43
N ALA A 101 -1.93 -17.36 19.58
CA ALA A 101 -2.15 -17.42 18.12
C ALA A 101 -1.71 -18.78 17.54
N ARG A 102 -0.61 -19.38 18.06
CA ARG A 102 -0.15 -20.72 17.68
C ARG A 102 -1.17 -21.80 18.04
N GLU A 103 -1.65 -21.79 19.29
CA GLU A 103 -2.68 -22.72 19.76
C GLU A 103 -3.95 -22.64 18.89
N ASN A 104 -4.45 -21.42 18.67
CA ASN A 104 -5.66 -21.18 17.89
C ASN A 104 -5.50 -21.65 16.43
N LEU A 105 -4.36 -21.35 15.81
CA LEU A 105 -4.05 -21.79 14.47
C LEU A 105 -3.99 -23.31 14.37
N PHE A 106 -3.24 -23.95 15.27
CA PHE A 106 -3.09 -25.41 15.29
C PHE A 106 -4.44 -26.10 15.50
N LYS A 107 -5.23 -25.61 16.46
CA LYS A 107 -6.57 -26.15 16.75
C LYS A 107 -7.51 -26.01 15.53
N ALA A 108 -7.42 -24.90 14.79
CA ALA A 108 -8.29 -24.65 13.67
C ALA A 108 -7.86 -25.36 12.37
N THR A 109 -6.56 -25.58 12.17
CA THR A 109 -6.01 -25.97 10.87
C THR A 109 -4.97 -27.10 10.92
N GLY A 110 -4.45 -27.46 12.09
CA GLY A 110 -3.32 -28.37 12.28
C GLY A 110 -1.98 -27.81 11.81
N ARG A 111 -1.90 -26.52 11.50
CA ARG A 111 -0.69 -25.86 10.97
C ARG A 111 0.14 -25.22 12.06
N GLU A 112 1.43 -25.19 11.78
CA GLU A 112 2.44 -24.42 12.55
C GLU A 112 3.04 -23.34 11.69
N PHE A 113 3.64 -22.30 12.30
CA PHE A 113 4.30 -21.22 11.56
C PHE A 113 5.63 -20.80 12.17
N ARG A 114 6.48 -20.25 11.33
CA ARG A 114 7.64 -19.44 11.71
C ARG A 114 7.35 -17.98 11.40
N LYS A 115 7.81 -17.08 12.24
CA LYS A 115 7.79 -15.64 11.93
C LYS A 115 8.66 -15.40 10.70
N PRO A 116 8.30 -14.48 9.80
CA PRO A 116 9.13 -14.16 8.65
C PRO A 116 10.47 -13.54 9.13
N ALA A 117 11.55 -13.87 8.44
CA ALA A 117 12.86 -13.24 8.67
C ALA A 117 12.82 -11.77 8.26
N SER A 118 12.04 -11.44 7.23
CA SER A 118 11.74 -10.05 6.85
C SER A 118 10.28 -9.90 6.40
N LEU A 119 9.72 -8.73 6.69
CA LEU A 119 8.43 -8.26 6.21
C LEU A 119 8.65 -7.01 5.38
N ALA A 120 8.16 -7.00 4.15
CA ALA A 120 8.24 -5.85 3.25
C ALA A 120 6.89 -5.55 2.58
N HIS A 121 6.69 -4.29 2.22
CA HIS A 121 5.64 -3.91 1.28
C HIS A 121 6.18 -3.96 -0.16
N THR A 122 5.29 -4.16 -1.15
CA THR A 122 5.70 -4.17 -2.56
C THR A 122 6.47 -2.91 -2.98
N SER A 123 6.18 -1.73 -2.39
CA SER A 123 6.94 -0.51 -2.67
C SER A 123 8.39 -0.59 -2.20
N ASP A 124 8.67 -1.31 -1.11
CA ASP A 124 10.05 -1.48 -0.62
C ASP A 124 10.87 -2.34 -1.58
N VAL A 125 10.23 -3.39 -2.09
CA VAL A 125 10.85 -4.28 -3.08
C VAL A 125 11.13 -3.52 -4.38
N VAL A 126 10.14 -2.78 -4.90
CA VAL A 126 10.31 -1.98 -6.12
C VAL A 126 11.37 -0.89 -5.91
N PHE A 127 11.39 -0.23 -4.76
CA PHE A 127 12.41 0.77 -4.43
C PHE A 127 13.81 0.15 -4.36
N HIS A 128 13.95 -1.04 -3.78
CA HIS A 128 15.23 -1.74 -3.71
C HIS A 128 15.79 -2.02 -5.11
N PHE A 129 14.95 -2.41 -6.06
CA PHE A 129 15.33 -2.72 -7.43
C PHE A 129 15.14 -1.55 -8.41
N ARG A 130 14.83 -0.34 -7.96
CA ARG A 130 14.43 0.80 -8.81
C ARG A 130 15.41 1.11 -9.95
N GLU A 131 16.71 1.04 -9.68
CA GLU A 131 17.75 1.30 -10.69
C GLU A 131 17.78 0.20 -11.76
N GLN A 132 17.62 -1.07 -11.36
CA GLN A 132 17.57 -2.19 -12.29
C GLN A 132 16.30 -2.14 -13.15
N ILE A 133 15.17 -1.73 -12.56
CA ILE A 133 13.90 -1.52 -13.27
C ILE A 133 14.06 -0.35 -14.24
N ALA A 134 14.61 0.78 -13.79
CA ALA A 134 14.85 1.96 -14.63
C ALA A 134 15.74 1.67 -15.84
N ALA A 135 16.78 0.83 -15.64
CA ALA A 135 17.68 0.43 -16.72
C ALA A 135 17.00 -0.46 -17.79
N ARG A 136 15.93 -1.16 -17.42
CA ARG A 136 15.16 -2.04 -18.32
C ARG A 136 13.90 -1.39 -18.88
N ALA A 137 13.47 -0.29 -18.28
CA ALA A 137 12.27 0.41 -18.71
C ALA A 137 12.43 0.94 -20.17
N ARG A 138 11.46 0.61 -21.03
CA ARG A 138 11.42 1.11 -22.42
C ARG A 138 11.14 2.60 -22.49
N HIS A 139 10.38 3.10 -21.53
CA HIS A 139 9.99 4.50 -21.43
C HIS A 139 10.36 5.01 -20.03
N LYS A 140 10.85 6.22 -19.99
CA LYS A 140 11.06 6.97 -18.75
C LYS A 140 9.83 7.82 -18.43
N LEU A 141 9.78 8.40 -17.25
CA LEU A 141 8.73 9.32 -16.84
C LEU A 141 9.00 10.71 -17.45
N VAL A 142 8.88 10.76 -18.79
CA VAL A 142 9.03 11.98 -19.57
C VAL A 142 7.87 12.07 -20.56
N ASN A 143 7.45 13.29 -20.86
CA ASN A 143 6.48 13.56 -21.91
C ASN A 143 7.10 13.17 -23.26
N VAL A 144 6.47 12.25 -23.98
CA VAL A 144 7.00 11.69 -25.24
C VAL A 144 7.10 12.72 -26.35
N GLN A 145 6.29 13.80 -26.28
CA GLN A 145 6.23 14.85 -27.30
C GLN A 145 7.24 15.97 -27.03
N THR A 146 7.38 16.39 -25.75
CA THR A 146 8.23 17.52 -25.37
C THR A 146 9.60 17.10 -24.84
N GLY A 147 9.73 15.87 -24.34
CA GLY A 147 10.93 15.39 -23.64
C GLY A 147 11.07 15.90 -22.22
N GLU A 148 10.12 16.68 -21.74
CA GLU A 148 10.12 17.20 -20.38
C GLU A 148 9.80 16.12 -19.36
N GLN A 149 10.35 16.24 -18.15
CA GLN A 149 10.05 15.32 -17.04
C GLN A 149 8.57 15.42 -16.67
N LEU A 150 7.93 14.27 -16.46
CA LEU A 150 6.58 14.24 -15.89
C LEU A 150 6.64 14.68 -14.43
N ARG A 151 5.72 15.55 -14.06
CA ARG A 151 5.57 16.08 -12.70
C ARG A 151 4.65 15.15 -11.91
N VAL A 152 5.19 14.55 -10.87
CA VAL A 152 4.49 13.53 -10.09
C VAL A 152 4.35 14.00 -8.66
N VAL A 153 3.16 13.94 -8.10
CA VAL A 153 2.95 14.09 -6.66
C VAL A 153 2.79 12.72 -6.03
N GLU A 154 3.39 12.55 -4.84
CA GLU A 154 3.30 11.27 -4.15
C GLU A 154 2.26 11.30 -3.02
N HIS A 155 1.64 10.16 -2.78
CA HIS A 155 0.88 9.92 -1.56
C HIS A 155 1.34 8.63 -0.87
N ILE A 156 2.02 8.78 0.23
CA ILE A 156 2.43 7.67 1.09
C ILE A 156 1.26 7.27 2.00
N GLY A 157 0.88 6.01 1.97
CA GLY A 157 -0.16 5.48 2.84
C GLY A 157 0.20 5.63 4.33
N CYS A 158 -0.75 6.10 5.13
CA CYS A 158 -0.50 6.44 6.54
C CYS A 158 -0.03 5.25 7.40
N HIS A 159 -0.49 4.03 7.11
CA HIS A 159 -0.04 2.81 7.80
C HIS A 159 1.42 2.45 7.51
N TYR A 160 1.99 2.98 6.43
CA TYR A 160 3.41 2.78 6.11
C TYR A 160 4.32 3.75 6.88
N ALA A 161 3.94 5.02 6.95
CA ALA A 161 4.84 6.06 7.41
C ALA A 161 4.46 6.69 8.76
N LYS A 162 3.17 6.70 9.14
CA LYS A 162 2.70 7.40 10.35
C LYS A 162 2.36 6.45 11.49
N ILE A 163 1.66 5.36 11.20
CA ILE A 163 1.13 4.46 12.23
C ILE A 163 2.19 3.43 12.63
N PHE A 164 2.94 2.92 11.64
CA PHE A 164 4.00 1.93 11.86
C PHE A 164 5.33 2.39 11.26
N PRO A 165 5.91 3.51 11.77
CA PRO A 165 7.02 4.20 11.11
C PRO A 165 8.34 3.43 11.09
N LYS A 166 8.51 2.40 11.93
CA LYS A 166 9.77 1.65 12.04
C LYS A 166 10.12 0.84 10.80
N SER A 167 9.14 0.57 9.95
CA SER A 167 9.30 -0.32 8.79
C SER A 167 9.41 0.43 7.45
N GLY A 168 9.18 1.74 7.42
CA GLY A 168 9.13 2.52 6.18
C GLY A 168 10.48 3.09 5.75
N ILE A 169 10.76 3.06 4.45
CA ILE A 169 11.95 3.69 3.84
C ILE A 169 11.83 5.23 3.95
N GLY A 170 12.83 5.87 4.53
CA GLY A 170 12.87 7.32 4.79
C GLY A 170 12.24 7.73 6.13
N GLY A 171 11.73 6.76 6.88
CA GLY A 171 11.11 7.00 8.18
C GLY A 171 9.75 7.71 8.10
N SER A 172 9.27 8.21 9.26
CA SER A 172 7.93 8.80 9.35
C SER A 172 7.87 10.25 8.88
N GLU A 173 8.94 11.00 9.03
CA GLU A 173 8.94 12.44 8.71
C GLU A 173 9.16 12.70 7.22
N PHE A 174 10.09 11.98 6.61
CA PHE A 174 10.47 12.16 5.21
C PHE A 174 10.48 10.82 4.47
N PRO A 175 9.30 10.17 4.31
CA PRO A 175 9.24 8.93 3.56
C PRO A 175 9.65 9.21 2.11
N TYR A 176 10.64 8.45 1.62
CA TYR A 176 11.28 8.69 0.32
C TYR A 176 11.00 7.58 -0.71
N VAL A 177 10.28 6.54 -0.31
CA VAL A 177 10.10 5.33 -1.12
C VAL A 177 9.49 5.60 -2.50
N LEU A 178 8.48 6.47 -2.60
CA LEU A 178 7.85 6.79 -3.88
C LEU A 178 8.63 7.84 -4.66
N ALA A 179 9.07 8.93 -4.00
CA ALA A 179 9.87 9.97 -4.63
C ALA A 179 11.13 9.39 -5.27
N GLY A 180 11.87 8.55 -4.54
CA GLY A 180 13.08 7.93 -5.08
C GLY A 180 12.84 6.99 -6.25
N MET A 181 11.68 6.33 -6.34
CA MET A 181 11.30 5.58 -7.54
C MET A 181 11.02 6.50 -8.73
N VAL A 182 10.22 7.55 -8.52
CA VAL A 182 9.90 8.55 -9.56
C VAL A 182 11.18 9.16 -10.14
N GLU A 183 12.09 9.61 -9.29
CA GLU A 183 13.36 10.21 -9.67
C GLU A 183 14.27 9.24 -10.43
N SER A 184 14.38 7.98 -9.97
CA SER A 184 15.16 6.94 -10.67
C SER A 184 14.62 6.65 -12.07
N TRP A 185 13.33 6.86 -12.29
CA TRP A 185 12.69 6.63 -13.59
C TRP A 185 12.62 7.89 -14.46
N GLY A 186 13.23 8.98 -14.01
CA GLY A 186 13.41 10.22 -14.77
C GLY A 186 12.27 11.23 -14.64
N GLY A 187 11.32 11.04 -13.72
CA GLY A 187 10.28 12.01 -13.38
C GLY A 187 10.74 13.03 -12.35
N GLU A 188 9.97 14.09 -12.19
CA GLU A 188 10.09 15.10 -11.13
C GLU A 188 9.09 14.81 -10.01
N CYS A 189 9.55 14.51 -8.79
CA CYS A 189 8.64 14.38 -7.65
C CYS A 189 8.40 15.75 -7.03
N VAL A 190 7.16 16.26 -7.15
CA VAL A 190 6.79 17.61 -6.70
C VAL A 190 6.23 17.56 -5.29
N ASP A 191 6.76 18.40 -4.41
CA ASP A 191 6.24 18.55 -3.04
C ASP A 191 5.01 19.46 -3.02
N TYR A 192 4.11 19.23 -2.04
CA TYR A 192 2.89 20.00 -1.85
C TYR A 192 2.48 20.04 -0.37
N PRO A 193 1.74 21.08 0.11
CA PRO A 193 1.52 21.33 1.54
C PRO A 193 0.87 20.16 2.28
N GLU A 194 -0.17 19.54 1.70
CA GLU A 194 -0.91 18.46 2.34
C GLU A 194 -0.37 17.06 1.99
N ARG A 195 0.91 16.94 1.62
CA ARG A 195 1.57 15.68 1.28
C ARG A 195 1.32 14.59 2.33
N ARG A 196 1.31 14.97 3.60
CA ARG A 196 1.12 14.07 4.73
C ARG A 196 -0.34 13.96 5.22
N HIS A 197 -1.26 14.69 4.62
CA HIS A 197 -2.66 14.62 4.96
C HIS A 197 -3.28 13.28 4.53
N CYS A 198 -4.30 12.80 5.27
CA CYS A 198 -5.01 11.57 4.95
C CYS A 198 -5.71 11.68 3.58
N CYS A 199 -5.70 10.57 2.81
CA CYS A 199 -6.46 10.51 1.55
C CYS A 199 -7.99 10.39 1.73
N GLY A 200 -8.47 10.20 2.96
CA GLY A 200 -9.89 9.99 3.24
C GLY A 200 -10.33 8.53 3.27
N PHE A 201 -9.51 7.58 2.86
CA PHE A 201 -9.87 6.15 2.88
C PHE A 201 -10.01 5.56 4.29
N GLY A 202 -9.80 6.30 5.37
CA GLY A 202 -9.90 5.80 6.73
C GLY A 202 -11.16 4.93 6.91
N PHE A 203 -10.98 3.67 7.35
CA PHE A 203 -12.02 2.64 7.29
C PHE A 203 -13.33 3.01 7.97
N ARG A 204 -13.28 3.59 9.15
CA ARG A 204 -14.50 4.04 9.84
C ARG A 204 -15.23 5.12 9.05
N ASN A 205 -14.50 6.05 8.46
CA ASN A 205 -15.10 7.15 7.71
C ASN A 205 -15.75 6.67 6.41
N TYR A 206 -15.21 5.66 5.77
CA TYR A 206 -15.78 5.11 4.53
C TYR A 206 -16.94 4.14 4.77
N LEU A 207 -16.77 3.21 5.71
CA LEU A 207 -17.75 2.15 5.97
C LEU A 207 -19.00 2.69 6.66
N VAL A 208 -18.86 3.71 7.52
CA VAL A 208 -20.00 4.33 8.19
C VAL A 208 -20.55 5.43 7.31
N GLN A 209 -21.77 5.22 6.79
CA GLN A 209 -22.42 6.17 5.87
C GLN A 209 -22.47 7.61 6.39
N ALA A 210 -22.72 7.80 7.68
CA ALA A 210 -22.72 9.12 8.32
C ALA A 210 -21.37 9.85 8.23
N ASN A 211 -20.27 9.12 8.08
CA ASN A 211 -18.91 9.67 8.05
C ASN A 211 -18.35 9.83 6.62
N ARG A 212 -19.10 9.46 5.58
CA ARG A 212 -18.62 9.58 4.18
C ARG A 212 -18.27 11.02 3.82
N GLY A 213 -19.01 11.99 4.32
CA GLY A 213 -18.71 13.41 4.12
C GLY A 213 -17.30 13.79 4.58
N TYR A 214 -16.85 13.26 5.72
CA TYR A 214 -15.47 13.48 6.19
C TYR A 214 -14.43 12.84 5.29
N SER A 215 -14.70 11.66 4.75
CA SER A 215 -13.81 11.00 3.79
C SER A 215 -13.65 11.82 2.52
N ILE A 216 -14.74 12.30 1.96
CA ILE A 216 -14.76 13.15 0.76
C ILE A 216 -14.06 14.47 1.03
N ALA A 217 -14.33 15.14 2.15
CA ALA A 217 -13.70 16.40 2.53
C ALA A 217 -12.17 16.27 2.68
N ASN A 218 -11.67 15.14 3.24
CA ASN A 218 -10.24 14.89 3.31
C ASN A 218 -9.61 14.68 1.92
N SER A 219 -10.27 13.93 1.04
CA SER A 219 -9.82 13.75 -0.34
C SER A 219 -9.81 15.08 -1.09
N HIS A 220 -10.86 15.87 -0.98
CA HIS A 220 -10.99 17.19 -1.60
C HIS A 220 -9.86 18.13 -1.16
N LYS A 221 -9.67 18.33 0.14
CA LYS A 221 -8.59 19.15 0.69
C LYS A 221 -7.24 18.74 0.15
N LYS A 222 -6.98 17.44 0.06
CA LYS A 222 -5.72 16.92 -0.45
C LYS A 222 -5.54 17.22 -1.94
N LEU A 223 -6.55 16.98 -2.76
CA LEU A 223 -6.54 17.24 -4.19
C LEU A 223 -6.40 18.74 -4.49
N GLU A 224 -7.12 19.60 -3.76
CA GLU A 224 -6.95 21.07 -3.86
C GLU A 224 -5.52 21.51 -3.56
N SER A 225 -4.85 20.86 -2.60
CA SER A 225 -3.45 21.21 -2.28
C SER A 225 -2.44 20.75 -3.33
N MET A 226 -2.81 19.77 -4.17
CA MET A 226 -1.97 19.28 -5.28
C MET A 226 -2.14 20.13 -6.56
N ALA A 227 -3.38 20.54 -6.87
CA ALA A 227 -3.74 21.19 -8.12
C ALA A 227 -2.86 22.40 -8.53
N PRO A 228 -2.46 23.33 -7.62
CA PRO A 228 -1.60 24.46 -7.96
C PRO A 228 -0.22 24.06 -8.51
N TYR A 229 0.23 22.86 -8.22
CA TYR A 229 1.52 22.35 -8.64
C TYR A 229 1.47 21.66 -10.02
N LYS A 230 0.29 21.53 -10.60
CA LYS A 230 0.04 20.98 -11.95
C LYS A 230 0.74 19.64 -12.17
N PRO A 231 0.47 18.64 -11.33
CA PRO A 231 1.04 17.32 -11.54
C PRO A 231 0.37 16.61 -12.72
N ASP A 232 1.15 15.81 -13.44
CA ASP A 232 0.64 14.94 -14.50
C ASP A 232 -0.12 13.74 -13.93
N PHE A 233 0.32 13.24 -12.76
CA PHE A 233 -0.38 12.17 -12.05
C PHE A 233 0.04 12.05 -10.56
N ILE A 234 -0.76 11.28 -9.82
CA ILE A 234 -0.52 10.93 -8.42
C ILE A 234 0.03 9.51 -8.36
N VAL A 235 1.16 9.29 -7.66
CA VAL A 235 1.63 7.95 -7.30
C VAL A 235 1.32 7.64 -5.84
N ALA A 236 0.79 6.43 -5.58
CA ALA A 236 0.46 5.99 -4.22
C ALA A 236 0.90 4.55 -4.00
N ASN A 237 1.44 4.25 -2.80
CA ASN A 237 1.79 2.88 -2.42
C ASN A 237 0.63 2.12 -1.75
N CYS A 238 -0.45 2.80 -1.40
CA CYS A 238 -1.64 2.18 -0.81
C CYS A 238 -2.75 2.05 -1.86
N PRO A 239 -3.23 0.83 -2.16
CA PRO A 239 -4.29 0.64 -3.14
C PRO A 239 -5.63 1.29 -2.71
N GLY A 240 -5.90 1.38 -1.41
CA GLY A 240 -7.06 2.12 -0.91
C GLY A 240 -6.94 3.63 -1.13
N CYS A 241 -5.75 4.18 -0.94
CA CYS A 241 -5.50 5.60 -1.21
C CYS A 241 -5.59 5.89 -2.71
N ALA A 242 -5.01 5.04 -3.57
CA ALA A 242 -5.12 5.18 -5.01
C ALA A 242 -6.59 5.17 -5.47
N MET A 243 -7.37 4.19 -5.01
CA MET A 243 -8.80 4.11 -5.31
C MET A 243 -9.56 5.38 -4.89
N PHE A 244 -9.23 5.94 -3.73
CA PHE A 244 -9.92 7.12 -3.21
C PHE A 244 -9.54 8.39 -3.96
N LEU A 245 -8.24 8.63 -4.14
CA LEU A 245 -7.76 9.81 -4.84
C LEU A 245 -8.18 9.81 -6.31
N ASP A 246 -8.28 8.66 -6.94
CA ASP A 246 -8.80 8.51 -8.30
C ASP A 246 -10.33 8.70 -8.34
N LYS A 247 -11.08 7.85 -7.63
CA LYS A 247 -12.54 7.81 -7.71
C LYS A 247 -13.22 9.08 -7.20
N TRP A 248 -12.73 9.67 -6.10
CA TRP A 248 -13.36 10.86 -5.53
C TRP A 248 -13.11 12.13 -6.33
N GLN A 249 -12.09 12.19 -7.19
CA GLN A 249 -11.94 13.33 -8.09
C GLN A 249 -13.20 13.54 -8.94
N TYR A 250 -13.73 12.47 -9.52
CA TYR A 250 -14.95 12.51 -10.33
C TYR A 250 -16.19 12.86 -9.50
N ALA A 251 -16.33 12.25 -8.33
CA ALA A 251 -17.46 12.52 -7.45
C ALA A 251 -17.47 13.97 -6.95
N ILE A 252 -16.31 14.51 -6.59
CA ILE A 252 -16.20 15.91 -6.14
C ILE A 252 -16.42 16.86 -7.32
N ALA A 253 -15.87 16.56 -8.50
CA ALA A 253 -16.09 17.35 -9.72
C ALA A 253 -17.58 17.45 -10.06
N GLU A 254 -18.32 16.34 -9.95
CA GLU A 254 -19.78 16.32 -10.18
C GLU A 254 -20.54 17.12 -9.11
N MET A 255 -20.16 17.03 -7.85
CA MET A 255 -20.83 17.71 -6.74
C MET A 255 -20.58 19.22 -6.70
N GLU A 256 -19.36 19.66 -7.02
CA GLU A 256 -18.89 21.04 -6.83
C GLU A 256 -18.62 21.78 -8.14
N GLY A 257 -18.76 21.12 -9.29
CA GLY A 257 -18.49 21.70 -10.58
C GLY A 257 -17.03 22.10 -10.80
N THR A 258 -16.10 21.43 -10.10
CA THR A 258 -14.65 21.69 -10.17
C THR A 258 -13.88 20.51 -10.73
N THR A 259 -12.71 20.78 -11.30
CA THR A 259 -11.73 19.75 -11.72
C THR A 259 -10.37 20.09 -11.17
N TYR A 260 -9.56 19.05 -10.94
CA TYR A 260 -8.22 19.23 -10.36
C TYR A 260 -7.10 19.21 -11.40
N GLY A 261 -7.37 18.72 -12.62
CA GLY A 261 -6.43 18.67 -13.72
C GLY A 261 -6.63 19.82 -14.71
N GLU A 262 -5.59 20.20 -15.46
CA GLU A 262 -5.60 21.34 -16.38
C GLU A 262 -6.57 21.18 -17.55
N ASN A 263 -6.86 19.95 -17.99
CA ASN A 263 -7.66 19.66 -19.17
C ASN A 263 -9.12 19.26 -18.83
N GLY A 264 -9.62 19.59 -17.67
CA GLY A 264 -10.93 19.15 -17.20
C GLY A 264 -11.02 17.65 -16.86
N HIS A 265 -9.88 16.98 -16.84
CA HIS A 265 -9.71 15.62 -16.37
C HIS A 265 -9.09 15.62 -14.97
N GLY A 266 -9.17 14.53 -14.24
CA GLY A 266 -8.48 14.40 -12.93
C GLY A 266 -6.96 14.48 -13.05
N ILE A 267 -6.29 14.60 -11.89
CA ILE A 267 -4.83 14.47 -11.75
C ILE A 267 -4.43 13.01 -11.92
#